data_9885e3b81155ae723ffda2396792f8bb
#
_entry.id   9885e3b81155ae723ffda2396792f8bb
#
_cell.length_a   1.000
_cell.length_b   1.000
_cell.length_c   1.000
_cell.angle_alpha   90.00
_cell.angle_beta   90.00
_cell.angle_gamma   90.00
#
_symmetry.space_group_name_H-M   'P 1'
#
loop_
_entity.id
_entity.type
_entity.pdbx_description
1 polymer ?
#
loop_
_entity_poly.entity_id
_entity_poly.type
_entity_poly.pdbx_seq_one_letter_code
_entity_poly.pdbx_strand_id
1 'polypeptide(L)'
;MLSRKRILAHERGFYFLRKEFKEVLGEGIYWFHNPFLNEDLDIVSVKDPWLAHEELEAIIKSDKINKDELEVVDLKDNERAIVWIDGRFDKILDSGIYALWKVGREVLVEVIEVSRPKFVHEKLDIIMDAEASKALLNEFVVEENHIGLFFENGNFIEDLKPGRYAFWKGVSKVKLYHQDLRVKSSDISGQEIMTADKVSLRLNTLVNYRIVDAYKAVTKVEVSSQVLYREAQLVLREVIGTRDLEAILADKDSVAKELEERLASRMTEFGIEILSHGIRDIILPGDMKEILNKVILAKKEAEANLIFRREEIAAMRSQANTAKMLESNPTLMKLKELEVLEKIASETKLNVLLGEKGLAEKVVNLL
;
A
#
# COMPACT_ATOMS: atom_id res chain seq x y z
N MET A 1 59.13 -48.54 20.80
CA MET A 1 57.89 -49.10 21.36
C MET A 1 56.91 -49.23 20.19
N LEU A 2 56.41 -50.43 19.91
CA LEU A 2 55.39 -50.67 18.87
C LEU A 2 54.04 -50.13 19.38
N SER A 3 53.44 -49.15 18.70
CA SER A 3 52.07 -48.71 18.96
C SER A 3 51.09 -49.37 17.97
N ARG A 4 50.03 -49.98 18.48
CA ARG A 4 48.97 -50.60 17.69
C ARG A 4 47.79 -49.62 17.62
N LYS A 5 47.41 -49.17 16.45
CA LYS A 5 46.19 -48.37 16.22
C LYS A 5 45.20 -49.17 15.37
N ARG A 6 43.91 -49.10 15.69
CA ARG A 6 42.83 -49.74 14.95
C ARG A 6 41.98 -48.67 14.33
N ILE A 7 41.73 -48.79 13.02
CA ILE A 7 40.83 -47.96 12.26
C ILE A 7 39.56 -48.76 12.01
N LEU A 8 38.39 -48.22 12.36
CA LEU A 8 37.10 -48.88 12.20
C LEU A 8 36.56 -48.63 10.78
N ALA A 9 35.54 -49.40 10.36
CA ALA A 9 34.92 -49.33 9.03
C ALA A 9 34.42 -47.91 8.67
N HIS A 10 34.00 -47.13 9.68
CA HIS A 10 33.51 -45.75 9.53
C HIS A 10 34.58 -44.71 9.83
N GLU A 11 35.84 -45.07 9.82
CA GLU A 11 36.99 -44.21 10.05
C GLU A 11 37.97 -44.30 8.90
N ARG A 12 38.75 -43.22 8.73
CA ARG A 12 39.92 -43.19 7.85
C ARG A 12 41.07 -42.60 8.65
N GLY A 13 42.28 -43.12 8.42
CA GLY A 13 43.49 -42.65 9.05
C GLY A 13 44.34 -41.87 8.06
N PHE A 14 44.66 -40.63 8.41
CA PHE A 14 45.66 -39.83 7.66
C PHE A 14 47.03 -40.08 8.28
N TYR A 15 47.87 -40.75 7.48
CA TYR A 15 49.22 -41.09 7.93
C TYR A 15 50.22 -40.03 7.53
N PHE A 16 50.91 -39.49 8.51
CA PHE A 16 51.97 -38.51 8.36
C PHE A 16 53.32 -39.12 8.82
N LEU A 17 54.34 -38.95 7.98
CA LEU A 17 55.70 -39.28 8.30
C LEU A 17 56.58 -37.98 8.28
N ARG A 18 57.20 -37.63 9.40
CA ARG A 18 57.97 -36.40 9.54
C ARG A 18 57.13 -35.14 9.18
N LYS A 19 55.88 -35.11 9.56
CA LYS A 19 54.87 -34.05 9.22
C LYS A 19 54.50 -33.97 7.71
N GLU A 20 54.95 -34.91 6.89
CA GLU A 20 54.48 -34.98 5.50
C GLU A 20 53.37 -36.04 5.38
N PHE A 21 52.28 -35.64 4.74
CA PHE A 21 51.21 -36.59 4.41
C PHE A 21 51.70 -37.69 3.46
N LYS A 22 51.47 -38.94 3.80
CA LYS A 22 51.91 -40.07 3.00
C LYS A 22 50.75 -40.78 2.30
N GLU A 23 49.70 -41.16 3.01
CA GLU A 23 48.55 -41.89 2.46
C GLU A 23 47.35 -41.87 3.39
N VAL A 24 46.17 -42.25 2.84
CA VAL A 24 44.95 -42.53 3.61
C VAL A 24 44.87 -44.03 3.90
N LEU A 25 44.81 -44.38 5.17
CA LEU A 25 44.62 -45.76 5.61
C LEU A 25 43.14 -46.06 5.83
N GLY A 26 42.69 -47.18 5.23
CA GLY A 26 41.35 -47.71 5.40
C GLY A 26 41.16 -48.49 6.68
N GLU A 27 40.00 -49.21 6.78
CA GLU A 27 39.74 -50.12 7.89
C GLU A 27 40.88 -51.13 8.09
N GLY A 28 41.32 -51.29 9.32
CA GLY A 28 42.39 -52.28 9.62
C GLY A 28 43.08 -52.06 10.95
N ILE A 29 44.07 -52.91 11.16
CA ILE A 29 44.97 -52.82 12.34
C ILE A 29 46.36 -52.51 11.81
N TYR A 30 46.87 -51.36 12.22
CA TYR A 30 48.19 -50.88 11.79
C TYR A 30 49.16 -50.84 12.95
N TRP A 31 50.42 -51.16 12.67
CA TRP A 31 51.52 -51.20 13.64
C TRP A 31 52.55 -50.13 13.25
N PHE A 32 52.77 -49.12 14.15
CA PHE A 32 53.68 -48.03 13.96
C PHE A 32 54.97 -48.31 14.74
N HIS A 33 56.08 -48.11 14.07
CA HIS A 33 57.38 -48.64 14.53
C HIS A 33 58.33 -47.56 14.99
N ASN A 34 58.04 -46.61 15.75
CA ASN A 34 59.04 -45.91 16.50
C ASN A 34 58.74 -44.43 16.84
N PRO A 35 59.04 -43.98 18.07
CA PRO A 35 58.98 -42.58 18.42
C PRO A 35 60.04 -41.66 17.78
N PHE A 36 61.11 -42.24 17.16
CA PHE A 36 62.13 -41.45 16.49
C PHE A 36 61.81 -41.03 15.06
N LEU A 37 60.81 -41.61 14.42
CA LEU A 37 60.45 -41.32 13.03
C LEU A 37 59.37 -40.23 12.86
N ASN A 38 58.87 -39.65 13.98
CA ASN A 38 57.73 -38.71 13.95
C ASN A 38 56.61 -39.20 13.06
N GLU A 39 56.18 -40.42 13.31
CA GLU A 39 55.00 -41.02 12.67
C GLU A 39 53.75 -40.50 13.42
N ASP A 40 52.82 -39.90 12.72
CA ASP A 40 51.55 -39.48 13.29
C ASP A 40 50.39 -40.05 12.45
N LEU A 41 49.29 -40.37 13.13
CA LEU A 41 48.09 -40.93 12.52
C LEU A 41 46.87 -40.23 13.11
N ASP A 42 46.24 -39.40 12.28
CA ASP A 42 44.98 -38.73 12.60
C ASP A 42 43.81 -39.57 12.08
N ILE A 43 42.99 -40.03 13.02
CA ILE A 43 41.80 -40.85 12.70
C ILE A 43 40.60 -39.94 12.63
N VAL A 44 39.97 -39.88 11.44
CA VAL A 44 38.79 -39.06 11.16
C VAL A 44 37.60 -39.95 10.84
N SER A 45 36.43 -39.62 11.36
CA SER A 45 35.19 -40.33 11.11
C SER A 45 34.58 -39.90 9.77
N VAL A 46 34.20 -40.86 8.94
CA VAL A 46 33.45 -40.61 7.69
C VAL A 46 31.95 -40.48 7.88
N LYS A 47 31.48 -40.56 9.16
CA LYS A 47 30.06 -40.33 9.48
C LYS A 47 29.65 -38.89 9.27
N ASP A 48 30.54 -37.95 9.58
CA ASP A 48 30.38 -36.55 9.18
C ASP A 48 30.71 -36.42 7.69
N PRO A 49 29.84 -35.86 6.87
CA PRO A 49 30.17 -35.63 5.46
C PRO A 49 31.35 -34.67 5.25
N TRP A 50 31.58 -33.77 6.18
CA TRP A 50 32.58 -32.71 6.07
C TRP A 50 33.93 -33.18 6.63
N LEU A 51 34.96 -33.12 5.78
CA LEU A 51 36.33 -33.35 6.24
C LEU A 51 36.93 -32.02 6.73
N ALA A 52 36.98 -31.84 8.05
CA ALA A 52 37.70 -30.75 8.70
C ALA A 52 39.08 -31.26 9.16
N HIS A 53 40.15 -30.77 8.59
CA HIS A 53 41.51 -31.11 8.94
C HIS A 53 42.43 -29.90 8.84
N GLU A 54 43.36 -29.70 9.79
CA GLU A 54 44.25 -28.52 9.80
C GLU A 54 45.17 -28.48 8.54
N GLU A 55 45.59 -29.66 8.05
CA GLU A 55 46.46 -29.79 6.88
C GLU A 55 45.68 -30.20 5.60
N LEU A 56 44.39 -29.81 5.48
CA LEU A 56 43.54 -30.20 4.36
C LEU A 56 44.17 -29.89 2.99
N GLU A 57 44.75 -28.70 2.82
CA GLU A 57 45.39 -28.30 1.58
C GLU A 57 46.60 -29.18 1.21
N ALA A 58 47.42 -29.55 2.21
CA ALA A 58 48.57 -30.42 1.98
C ALA A 58 48.12 -31.85 1.58
N ILE A 59 47.06 -32.32 2.22
CA ILE A 59 46.45 -33.61 1.94
C ILE A 59 45.92 -33.65 0.51
N ILE A 60 45.16 -32.63 0.08
CA ILE A 60 44.59 -32.54 -1.28
C ILE A 60 45.68 -32.42 -2.35
N LYS A 61 46.69 -31.57 -2.14
CA LYS A 61 47.83 -31.37 -3.07
C LYS A 61 48.70 -32.61 -3.28
N SER A 62 48.64 -33.60 -2.37
CA SER A 62 49.46 -34.82 -2.48
C SER A 62 49.00 -35.78 -3.55
N ASP A 63 47.81 -35.63 -4.15
CA ASP A 63 47.18 -36.50 -5.17
C ASP A 63 47.11 -37.99 -4.75
N LYS A 64 47.20 -38.25 -3.42
CA LYS A 64 47.15 -39.60 -2.82
C LYS A 64 45.79 -39.95 -2.22
N ILE A 65 44.83 -39.13 -2.49
CA ILE A 65 43.48 -39.34 -2.03
C ILE A 65 42.69 -40.17 -3.05
N ASN A 66 41.91 -41.11 -2.56
CA ASN A 66 40.99 -41.81 -3.43
C ASN A 66 39.80 -40.88 -3.79
N LYS A 67 39.79 -40.40 -5.05
CA LYS A 67 38.71 -39.51 -5.57
C LYS A 67 37.33 -40.17 -5.58
N ASP A 68 37.25 -41.49 -5.46
CA ASP A 68 35.97 -42.18 -5.34
C ASP A 68 35.35 -42.07 -3.93
N GLU A 69 36.18 -41.83 -2.92
CA GLU A 69 35.75 -41.70 -1.53
C GLU A 69 35.60 -40.22 -1.07
N LEU A 70 36.30 -39.30 -1.72
CA LEU A 70 36.34 -37.86 -1.33
C LEU A 70 36.05 -36.96 -2.52
N GLU A 71 35.07 -36.07 -2.36
CA GLU A 71 34.84 -34.95 -3.26
C GLU A 71 35.61 -33.73 -2.76
N VAL A 72 36.46 -33.19 -3.62
CA VAL A 72 37.25 -31.98 -3.33
C VAL A 72 36.69 -30.81 -4.09
N VAL A 73 36.38 -29.72 -3.38
CA VAL A 73 35.79 -28.50 -3.93
C VAL A 73 36.75 -27.35 -3.66
N ASP A 74 37.39 -26.84 -4.73
CA ASP A 74 38.27 -25.69 -4.71
C ASP A 74 37.56 -24.52 -5.38
N LEU A 75 37.13 -23.53 -4.59
CA LEU A 75 36.34 -22.38 -5.02
C LEU A 75 37.17 -21.11 -5.01
N LYS A 76 37.21 -20.45 -6.15
CA LYS A 76 37.84 -19.13 -6.32
C LYS A 76 37.02 -18.03 -5.67
N ASP A 77 37.57 -16.83 -5.57
CA ASP A 77 36.89 -15.67 -4.95
C ASP A 77 35.57 -15.32 -5.60
N ASN A 78 35.45 -15.56 -6.92
CA ASN A 78 34.22 -15.33 -7.69
C ASN A 78 33.32 -16.57 -7.81
N GLU A 79 33.58 -17.64 -7.08
CA GLU A 79 32.84 -18.89 -7.13
C GLU A 79 32.18 -19.16 -5.77
N ARG A 80 31.01 -19.79 -5.83
CA ARG A 80 30.28 -20.33 -4.69
C ARG A 80 29.77 -21.71 -5.09
N ALA A 81 29.53 -22.59 -4.12
CA ALA A 81 28.98 -23.89 -4.42
C ALA A 81 27.78 -24.19 -3.56
N ILE A 82 26.78 -24.81 -4.17
CA ILE A 82 25.62 -25.39 -3.48
C ILE A 82 25.90 -26.87 -3.28
N VAL A 83 25.77 -27.34 -2.07
CA VAL A 83 26.00 -28.74 -1.70
C VAL A 83 24.69 -29.43 -1.40
N TRP A 84 24.50 -30.55 -2.08
CA TRP A 84 23.39 -31.48 -1.87
C TRP A 84 23.93 -32.80 -1.39
N ILE A 85 23.37 -33.35 -0.30
CA ILE A 85 23.74 -34.64 0.24
C ILE A 85 22.49 -35.53 0.22
N ASP A 86 22.57 -36.67 -0.44
CA ASP A 86 21.44 -37.61 -0.62
C ASP A 86 20.19 -36.92 -1.16
N GLY A 87 20.37 -35.99 -2.10
CA GLY A 87 19.31 -35.19 -2.73
C GLY A 87 18.73 -34.08 -1.87
N ARG A 88 19.27 -33.82 -0.66
CA ARG A 88 18.83 -32.77 0.24
C ARG A 88 19.83 -31.63 0.26
N PHE A 89 19.35 -30.40 0.31
CA PHE A 89 20.19 -29.21 0.49
C PHE A 89 20.90 -29.27 1.84
N ASP A 90 22.22 -29.10 1.84
CA ASP A 90 23.02 -29.02 3.06
C ASP A 90 23.42 -27.57 3.37
N LYS A 91 24.25 -26.98 2.53
CA LYS A 91 24.67 -25.57 2.68
C LYS A 91 25.26 -25.00 1.39
N ILE A 92 25.49 -23.70 1.42
CA ILE A 92 26.25 -22.96 0.40
C ILE A 92 27.66 -22.74 0.92
N LEU A 93 28.65 -22.98 0.04
CA LEU A 93 30.07 -22.76 0.34
C LEU A 93 30.51 -21.39 -0.21
N ASP A 94 31.28 -20.69 0.56
CA ASP A 94 32.03 -19.49 0.15
C ASP A 94 33.33 -19.88 -0.56
N SER A 95 34.13 -18.90 -1.03
CA SER A 95 35.45 -19.16 -1.60
C SER A 95 36.33 -19.93 -0.59
N GLY A 96 37.09 -20.88 -1.09
CA GLY A 96 37.97 -21.71 -0.25
C GLY A 96 38.04 -23.16 -0.71
N ILE A 97 38.78 -23.97 0.02
CA ILE A 97 38.99 -25.39 -0.26
C ILE A 97 38.18 -26.23 0.75
N TYR A 98 37.37 -27.11 0.21
CA TYR A 98 36.51 -27.99 1.01
C TYR A 98 36.65 -29.44 0.55
N ALA A 99 36.39 -30.37 1.44
CA ALA A 99 36.38 -31.78 1.10
C ALA A 99 35.21 -32.51 1.79
N LEU A 100 34.55 -33.36 1.05
CA LEU A 100 33.37 -34.10 1.51
C LEU A 100 33.55 -35.61 1.29
N TRP A 101 33.20 -36.43 2.27
CA TRP A 101 33.17 -37.86 2.14
C TRP A 101 31.97 -38.33 1.30
N LYS A 102 32.23 -39.13 0.26
CA LYS A 102 31.21 -39.81 -0.57
C LYS A 102 30.90 -41.25 -0.08
N VAL A 103 31.54 -41.70 0.97
CA VAL A 103 31.40 -43.07 1.48
C VAL A 103 29.97 -43.29 1.99
N GLY A 104 29.20 -44.13 1.26
CA GLY A 104 27.83 -44.48 1.64
C GLY A 104 26.79 -43.39 1.45
N ARG A 105 27.10 -42.31 0.66
CA ARG A 105 26.21 -41.20 0.36
C ARG A 105 26.45 -40.64 -1.02
N GLU A 106 25.44 -39.98 -1.56
CA GLU A 106 25.54 -39.24 -2.81
C GLU A 106 25.80 -37.75 -2.48
N VAL A 107 26.89 -37.20 -3.01
CA VAL A 107 27.26 -35.80 -2.86
C VAL A 107 27.22 -35.14 -4.24
N LEU A 108 26.38 -34.10 -4.38
CA LEU A 108 26.31 -33.29 -5.58
C LEU A 108 26.73 -31.86 -5.21
N VAL A 109 27.72 -31.34 -5.93
CA VAL A 109 28.23 -29.98 -5.74
C VAL A 109 27.99 -29.18 -7.02
N GLU A 110 27.19 -28.14 -6.92
CA GLU A 110 26.90 -27.23 -8.01
C GLU A 110 27.72 -25.94 -7.83
N VAL A 111 28.76 -25.76 -8.64
CA VAL A 111 29.59 -24.56 -8.63
C VAL A 111 28.89 -23.44 -9.42
N ILE A 112 28.76 -22.27 -8.83
CA ILE A 112 28.12 -21.10 -9.41
C ILE A 112 29.14 -19.96 -9.47
N GLU A 113 29.32 -19.40 -10.66
CA GLU A 113 30.10 -18.18 -10.83
C GLU A 113 29.27 -16.96 -10.39
N VAL A 114 29.78 -16.20 -9.44
CA VAL A 114 29.08 -15.06 -8.84
C VAL A 114 29.57 -13.78 -9.49
N SER A 115 29.11 -13.53 -10.72
CA SER A 115 29.40 -12.30 -11.47
C SER A 115 28.37 -11.21 -11.23
N ARG A 116 27.17 -11.57 -10.76
CA ARG A 116 26.05 -10.66 -10.46
C ARG A 116 25.50 -10.94 -9.07
N PRO A 117 24.98 -9.92 -8.39
CA PRO A 117 24.46 -10.11 -7.02
C PRO A 117 23.18 -10.92 -6.97
N LYS A 118 22.35 -10.94 -8.02
CA LYS A 118 21.09 -11.67 -8.05
C LYS A 118 21.33 -13.16 -8.18
N PHE A 119 20.87 -13.92 -7.19
CA PHE A 119 20.92 -15.37 -7.20
C PHE A 119 19.67 -15.93 -7.88
N VAL A 120 19.87 -16.84 -8.84
CA VAL A 120 18.79 -17.49 -9.58
C VAL A 120 19.05 -19.00 -9.55
N HIS A 121 18.08 -19.77 -9.06
CA HIS A 121 18.18 -21.23 -9.01
C HIS A 121 16.78 -21.86 -9.08
N GLU A 122 16.66 -23.03 -9.73
CA GLU A 122 15.36 -23.73 -9.88
C GLU A 122 14.74 -24.12 -8.53
N LYS A 123 15.59 -24.47 -7.55
CA LYS A 123 15.17 -24.85 -6.19
C LYS A 123 15.35 -23.69 -5.18
N LEU A 124 15.10 -22.43 -5.62
CA LEU A 124 15.32 -21.25 -4.79
C LEU A 124 14.62 -21.35 -3.43
N ASP A 125 13.36 -21.80 -3.41
CA ASP A 125 12.57 -21.85 -2.19
C ASP A 125 13.17 -22.82 -1.16
N ILE A 126 13.62 -23.99 -1.60
CA ILE A 126 14.26 -24.99 -0.71
C ILE A 126 15.55 -24.40 -0.11
N ILE A 127 16.34 -23.72 -0.93
CA ILE A 127 17.60 -23.13 -0.51
C ILE A 127 17.35 -22.01 0.50
N MET A 128 16.37 -21.12 0.24
CA MET A 128 16.08 -19.96 1.08
C MET A 128 15.39 -20.34 2.40
N ASP A 129 14.66 -21.46 2.45
CA ASP A 129 14.04 -21.93 3.70
C ASP A 129 15.06 -22.53 4.68
N ALA A 130 16.24 -22.88 4.19
CA ALA A 130 17.30 -23.40 5.04
C ALA A 130 18.09 -22.28 5.74
N GLU A 131 18.34 -22.45 7.03
CA GLU A 131 19.13 -21.48 7.83
C GLU A 131 20.55 -21.29 7.30
N ALA A 132 21.14 -22.36 6.74
CA ALA A 132 22.50 -22.34 6.21
C ALA A 132 22.69 -21.36 5.03
N SER A 133 21.65 -21.06 4.27
CA SER A 133 21.73 -20.12 3.14
C SER A 133 21.84 -18.67 3.58
N LYS A 134 21.29 -18.32 4.75
CA LYS A 134 21.24 -16.96 5.29
C LYS A 134 22.63 -16.36 5.58
N ALA A 135 23.65 -17.19 5.65
CA ALA A 135 25.03 -16.70 5.80
C ALA A 135 25.48 -15.92 4.55
N LEU A 136 25.19 -16.42 3.35
CA LEU A 136 25.70 -15.89 2.09
C LEU A 136 24.62 -15.22 1.21
N LEU A 137 23.33 -15.45 1.48
CA LEU A 137 22.21 -14.87 0.74
C LEU A 137 21.39 -13.91 1.60
N ASN A 138 20.89 -12.85 0.96
CA ASN A 138 19.83 -11.98 1.47
C ASN A 138 18.54 -12.29 0.72
N GLU A 139 17.47 -12.52 1.45
CA GLU A 139 16.14 -12.69 0.90
C GLU A 139 15.44 -11.34 0.73
N PHE A 140 14.69 -11.21 -0.36
CA PHE A 140 13.79 -10.09 -0.61
C PHE A 140 12.49 -10.62 -1.20
N VAL A 141 11.38 -10.41 -0.49
CA VAL A 141 10.04 -10.82 -0.93
C VAL A 141 9.29 -9.59 -1.39
N VAL A 142 8.79 -9.60 -2.61
CA VAL A 142 7.88 -8.59 -3.15
C VAL A 142 6.46 -9.15 -3.03
N GLU A 143 5.65 -8.49 -2.22
CA GLU A 143 4.26 -8.87 -1.98
C GLU A 143 3.36 -8.56 -3.19
N GLU A 144 2.14 -9.11 -3.19
CA GLU A 144 1.12 -8.76 -4.17
C GLU A 144 0.82 -7.24 -4.11
N ASN A 145 0.55 -6.65 -5.28
CA ASN A 145 0.33 -5.21 -5.45
C ASN A 145 1.51 -4.30 -5.06
N HIS A 146 2.69 -4.88 -4.87
CA HIS A 146 3.93 -4.14 -4.69
C HIS A 146 4.88 -4.35 -5.87
N ILE A 147 5.82 -3.43 -6.00
CA ILE A 147 6.94 -3.54 -6.92
C ILE A 147 8.23 -3.31 -6.13
N GLY A 148 9.22 -4.14 -6.41
CA GLY A 148 10.57 -3.96 -5.89
C GLY A 148 11.43 -3.20 -6.91
N LEU A 149 12.22 -2.24 -6.46
CA LEU A 149 13.21 -1.57 -7.31
C LEU A 149 14.60 -2.03 -6.90
N PHE A 150 15.29 -2.66 -7.82
CA PHE A 150 16.63 -3.18 -7.57
C PHE A 150 17.71 -2.21 -8.07
N PHE A 151 18.56 -1.78 -7.15
CA PHE A 151 19.72 -0.93 -7.42
C PHE A 151 21.02 -1.67 -7.06
N GLU A 152 21.98 -1.64 -7.96
CA GLU A 152 23.32 -2.14 -7.74
C GLU A 152 24.33 -0.99 -7.82
N ASN A 153 25.15 -0.83 -6.78
CA ASN A 153 26.17 0.23 -6.70
C ASN A 153 25.62 1.65 -6.97
N GLY A 154 24.34 1.87 -6.61
CA GLY A 154 23.63 3.14 -6.81
C GLY A 154 22.96 3.29 -8.18
N ASN A 155 23.17 2.35 -9.12
CA ASN A 155 22.49 2.36 -10.42
C ASN A 155 21.24 1.50 -10.37
N PHE A 156 20.16 2.00 -10.96
CA PHE A 156 18.93 1.22 -11.16
C PHE A 156 19.19 0.10 -12.18
N ILE A 157 18.80 -1.11 -11.86
CA ILE A 157 18.97 -2.29 -12.72
C ILE A 157 17.64 -2.75 -13.30
N GLU A 158 16.67 -3.09 -12.44
CA GLU A 158 15.39 -3.63 -12.89
C GLU A 158 14.27 -3.47 -11.85
N ASP A 159 13.04 -3.59 -12.35
CA ASP A 159 11.84 -3.73 -11.54
C ASP A 159 11.62 -5.21 -11.18
N LEU A 160 11.39 -5.48 -9.91
CA LEU A 160 11.08 -6.82 -9.40
C LEU A 160 9.56 -6.94 -9.21
N LYS A 161 8.96 -7.88 -9.94
CA LYS A 161 7.54 -8.24 -9.81
C LYS A 161 7.28 -8.98 -8.49
N PRO A 162 6.00 -9.16 -8.08
CA PRO A 162 5.68 -9.99 -6.93
C PRO A 162 6.34 -11.37 -7.02
N GLY A 163 7.01 -11.76 -5.94
CA GLY A 163 7.78 -13.01 -5.87
C GLY A 163 8.90 -12.96 -4.85
N ARG A 164 9.60 -14.08 -4.74
CA ARG A 164 10.74 -14.29 -3.84
C ARG A 164 12.04 -14.15 -4.61
N TYR A 165 12.97 -13.37 -4.10
CA TYR A 165 14.27 -13.11 -4.70
C TYR A 165 15.37 -13.31 -3.68
N ALA A 166 16.55 -13.70 -4.16
CA ALA A 166 17.74 -13.81 -3.34
C ALA A 166 18.91 -13.06 -3.96
N PHE A 167 19.77 -12.52 -3.10
CA PHE A 167 20.92 -11.74 -3.51
C PHE A 167 22.16 -12.17 -2.71
N TRP A 168 23.28 -12.37 -3.40
CA TRP A 168 24.56 -12.69 -2.79
C TRP A 168 25.04 -11.55 -1.89
N LYS A 169 25.47 -11.90 -0.69
CA LYS A 169 26.17 -10.98 0.22
C LYS A 169 27.61 -10.78 -0.25
N GLY A 170 28.11 -9.57 -0.12
CA GLY A 170 29.53 -9.28 -0.34
C GLY A 170 29.97 -9.12 -1.79
N VAL A 171 29.09 -9.37 -2.78
CA VAL A 171 29.45 -9.27 -4.21
C VAL A 171 29.40 -7.83 -4.71
N SER A 172 28.31 -7.15 -4.42
CA SER A 172 28.13 -5.73 -4.74
C SER A 172 27.19 -5.07 -3.72
N LYS A 173 27.12 -3.73 -3.77
CA LYS A 173 26.24 -2.97 -2.89
C LYS A 173 24.83 -2.98 -3.44
N VAL A 174 24.00 -3.91 -2.93
CA VAL A 174 22.60 -4.04 -3.30
C VAL A 174 21.74 -3.12 -2.44
N LYS A 175 20.82 -2.37 -3.05
CA LYS A 175 19.79 -1.60 -2.40
C LYS A 175 18.45 -1.91 -3.06
N LEU A 176 17.48 -2.27 -2.22
CA LEU A 176 16.15 -2.69 -2.65
C LEU A 176 15.12 -1.74 -2.03
N TYR A 177 14.22 -1.22 -2.85
CA TYR A 177 13.09 -0.42 -2.40
C TYR A 177 11.80 -1.18 -2.69
N HIS A 178 10.88 -1.10 -1.77
CA HIS A 178 9.57 -1.75 -1.84
C HIS A 178 8.49 -0.70 -1.95
N GLN A 179 7.72 -0.70 -3.04
CA GLN A 179 6.71 0.30 -3.34
C GLN A 179 5.33 -0.32 -3.50
N ASP A 180 4.39 0.12 -2.69
CA ASP A 180 2.98 -0.26 -2.76
C ASP A 180 2.27 0.53 -3.86
N LEU A 181 1.61 -0.18 -4.79
CA LEU A 181 0.92 0.36 -5.95
C LEU A 181 -0.61 0.51 -5.74
N ARG A 182 -1.12 0.13 -4.58
CA ARG A 182 -2.54 0.24 -4.26
C ARG A 182 -2.95 1.71 -4.15
N VAL A 183 -4.25 1.94 -4.32
CA VAL A 183 -4.84 3.26 -4.08
C VAL A 183 -4.69 3.65 -2.61
N LYS A 184 -4.19 4.85 -2.39
CA LYS A 184 -4.00 5.46 -1.07
C LYS A 184 -4.83 6.72 -0.97
N SER A 185 -5.28 7.03 0.25
CA SER A 185 -5.99 8.26 0.56
C SER A 185 -5.14 9.13 1.46
N SER A 186 -5.08 10.43 1.16
CA SER A 186 -4.40 11.42 1.98
C SER A 186 -5.38 12.52 2.37
N ASP A 187 -5.53 12.72 3.68
CA ASP A 187 -6.31 13.83 4.24
C ASP A 187 -5.46 15.10 4.28
N ILE A 188 -5.89 16.14 3.56
CA ILE A 188 -5.31 17.47 3.60
C ILE A 188 -6.21 18.32 4.48
N SER A 189 -5.91 18.37 5.77
CA SER A 189 -6.79 18.97 6.77
C SER A 189 -6.31 20.33 7.29
N GLY A 190 -7.26 21.13 7.77
CA GLY A 190 -6.99 22.32 8.56
C GLY A 190 -6.34 23.49 7.83
N GLN A 191 -6.43 23.55 6.50
CA GLN A 191 -5.84 24.65 5.74
C GLN A 191 -6.68 25.92 5.90
N GLU A 192 -6.12 26.92 6.58
CA GLU A 192 -6.70 28.26 6.65
C GLU A 192 -6.28 29.04 5.40
N ILE A 193 -7.26 29.42 4.60
CA ILE A 193 -7.05 30.09 3.31
C ILE A 193 -7.98 31.30 3.23
N MET A 194 -7.47 32.36 2.68
CA MET A 194 -8.24 33.58 2.40
C MET A 194 -8.72 33.56 0.96
N THR A 195 -10.01 33.79 0.75
CA THR A 195 -10.65 33.92 -0.57
C THR A 195 -10.34 35.29 -1.22
N ALA A 196 -10.72 35.51 -2.48
CA ALA A 196 -10.53 36.75 -3.19
C ALA A 196 -11.26 37.90 -2.52
N ASP A 197 -12.44 37.69 -1.95
CA ASP A 197 -13.25 38.64 -1.16
C ASP A 197 -12.78 38.75 0.30
N LYS A 198 -11.56 38.28 0.62
CA LYS A 198 -10.87 38.40 1.93
C LYS A 198 -11.58 37.70 3.09
N VAL A 199 -12.37 36.71 2.83
CA VAL A 199 -12.94 35.84 3.86
C VAL A 199 -11.97 34.72 4.17
N SER A 200 -11.57 34.58 5.44
CA SER A 200 -10.80 33.40 5.89
C SER A 200 -11.72 32.21 6.07
N LEU A 201 -11.35 31.07 5.49
CA LEU A 201 -12.05 29.82 5.67
C LEU A 201 -11.07 28.69 5.93
N ARG A 202 -11.51 27.63 6.60
CA ARG A 202 -10.72 26.42 6.79
C ARG A 202 -11.29 25.31 5.94
N LEU A 203 -10.41 24.68 5.14
CA LEU A 203 -10.76 23.61 4.23
C LEU A 203 -10.14 22.29 4.67
N ASN A 204 -10.94 21.22 4.58
CA ASN A 204 -10.48 19.84 4.65
C ASN A 204 -10.78 19.18 3.31
N THR A 205 -9.74 18.60 2.70
CA THR A 205 -9.87 17.89 1.43
C THR A 205 -9.30 16.50 1.52
N LEU A 206 -9.77 15.60 0.67
CA LEU A 206 -9.32 14.22 0.55
C LEU A 206 -8.76 14.01 -0.86
N VAL A 207 -7.56 13.47 -0.94
CA VAL A 207 -6.91 13.11 -2.20
C VAL A 207 -6.74 11.61 -2.25
N ASN A 208 -7.31 10.98 -3.28
CA ASN A 208 -7.07 9.57 -3.59
C ASN A 208 -6.04 9.50 -4.73
N TYR A 209 -5.00 8.72 -4.53
CA TYR A 209 -3.89 8.61 -5.45
C TYR A 209 -3.30 7.20 -5.48
N ARG A 210 -2.58 6.89 -6.53
CA ARG A 210 -1.74 5.70 -6.62
C ARG A 210 -0.39 6.01 -7.26
N ILE A 211 0.59 5.16 -7.01
CA ILE A 211 1.89 5.25 -7.66
C ILE A 211 1.82 4.43 -8.94
N VAL A 212 2.11 5.07 -10.08
CA VAL A 212 2.13 4.43 -11.41
C VAL A 212 3.54 4.27 -11.94
N ASP A 213 4.49 5.10 -11.48
CA ASP A 213 5.89 5.02 -11.83
C ASP A 213 6.71 4.99 -10.53
N ALA A 214 7.00 3.76 -10.08
CA ALA A 214 7.71 3.54 -8.81
C ALA A 214 9.13 4.10 -8.85
N TYR A 215 9.81 4.04 -10.02
CA TYR A 215 11.15 4.58 -10.16
C TYR A 215 11.19 6.09 -9.90
N LYS A 216 10.28 6.87 -10.50
CA LYS A 216 10.18 8.30 -10.23
C LYS A 216 9.80 8.60 -8.79
N ALA A 217 8.87 7.83 -8.24
CA ALA A 217 8.38 8.01 -6.87
C ALA A 217 9.46 7.75 -5.79
N VAL A 218 10.49 6.95 -6.10
CA VAL A 218 11.59 6.64 -5.17
C VAL A 218 12.82 7.51 -5.43
N THR A 219 13.09 7.88 -6.70
CA THR A 219 14.34 8.60 -7.06
C THR A 219 14.21 10.11 -7.03
N LYS A 220 13.01 10.66 -7.31
CA LYS A 220 12.81 12.11 -7.34
C LYS A 220 12.43 12.72 -5.99
N VAL A 221 11.86 11.93 -5.08
CA VAL A 221 11.41 12.41 -3.78
C VAL A 221 11.75 11.39 -2.68
N GLU A 222 12.03 11.90 -1.50
CA GLU A 222 12.32 11.05 -0.35
C GLU A 222 11.05 10.35 0.17
N VAL A 223 9.95 11.10 0.29
CA VAL A 223 8.66 10.59 0.77
C VAL A 223 7.53 11.15 -0.10
N SER A 224 6.99 10.32 -0.96
CA SER A 224 5.96 10.69 -1.95
C SER A 224 4.70 11.30 -1.33
N SER A 225 4.26 10.79 -0.16
CA SER A 225 3.09 11.31 0.55
C SER A 225 3.29 12.74 1.09
N GLN A 226 4.50 13.09 1.50
CA GLN A 226 4.80 14.45 1.97
C GLN A 226 4.83 15.47 0.83
N VAL A 227 5.33 15.06 -0.33
CA VAL A 227 5.33 15.91 -1.52
C VAL A 227 3.90 16.14 -1.99
N LEU A 228 3.10 15.07 -2.08
CA LEU A 228 1.67 15.16 -2.38
C LEU A 228 0.95 16.13 -1.44
N TYR A 229 1.19 16.00 -0.14
CA TYR A 229 0.58 16.86 0.87
C TYR A 229 0.92 18.34 0.65
N ARG A 230 2.19 18.67 0.42
CA ARG A 230 2.66 20.04 0.16
C ARG A 230 2.11 20.61 -1.14
N GLU A 231 2.14 19.84 -2.22
CA GLU A 231 1.61 20.29 -3.51
C GLU A 231 0.09 20.49 -3.46
N ALA A 232 -0.63 19.61 -2.78
CA ALA A 232 -2.06 19.78 -2.57
C ALA A 232 -2.38 21.07 -1.79
N GLN A 233 -1.59 21.41 -0.76
CA GLN A 233 -1.75 22.68 -0.04
C GLN A 233 -1.51 23.91 -0.94
N LEU A 234 -0.49 23.85 -1.81
CA LEU A 234 -0.19 24.94 -2.74
C LEU A 234 -1.32 25.13 -3.76
N VAL A 235 -1.80 24.03 -4.34
CA VAL A 235 -2.92 24.03 -5.29
C VAL A 235 -4.21 24.56 -4.63
N LEU A 236 -4.50 24.13 -3.40
CA LEU A 236 -5.63 24.65 -2.63
C LEU A 236 -5.58 26.16 -2.47
N ARG A 237 -4.44 26.71 -2.05
CA ARG A 237 -4.28 28.17 -1.89
C ARG A 237 -4.44 28.92 -3.20
N GLU A 238 -3.92 28.36 -4.29
CA GLU A 238 -4.00 28.97 -5.60
C GLU A 238 -5.43 29.03 -6.13
N VAL A 239 -6.16 27.91 -6.05
CA VAL A 239 -7.53 27.82 -6.58
C VAL A 239 -8.54 28.59 -5.71
N ILE A 240 -8.44 28.45 -4.40
CA ILE A 240 -9.37 29.08 -3.46
C ILE A 240 -9.10 30.60 -3.34
N GLY A 241 -7.83 30.99 -3.32
CA GLY A 241 -7.44 32.42 -3.19
C GLY A 241 -7.83 33.29 -4.38
N THR A 242 -8.16 32.72 -5.52
CA THR A 242 -8.62 33.46 -6.73
C THR A 242 -10.15 33.53 -6.87
N ARG A 243 -10.91 32.89 -5.98
CA ARG A 243 -12.37 32.84 -6.03
C ARG A 243 -13.03 33.49 -4.82
N ASP A 244 -14.24 34.01 -5.03
CA ASP A 244 -15.08 34.51 -3.94
C ASP A 244 -15.76 33.35 -3.19
N LEU A 245 -16.06 33.58 -1.92
CA LEU A 245 -16.70 32.56 -1.07
C LEU A 245 -18.03 32.02 -1.67
N GLU A 246 -18.85 32.93 -2.20
CA GLU A 246 -20.15 32.57 -2.77
C GLU A 246 -19.98 31.64 -3.99
N ALA A 247 -18.99 31.91 -4.84
CA ALA A 247 -18.66 31.06 -6.00
C ALA A 247 -18.19 29.66 -5.57
N ILE A 248 -17.37 29.55 -4.52
CA ILE A 248 -16.90 28.28 -3.98
C ILE A 248 -18.06 27.47 -3.40
N LEU A 249 -18.99 28.12 -2.70
CA LEU A 249 -20.14 27.43 -2.11
C LEU A 249 -21.20 27.02 -3.13
N ALA A 250 -21.33 27.81 -4.23
CA ALA A 250 -22.31 27.56 -5.29
C ALA A 250 -21.93 26.37 -6.17
N ASP A 251 -20.63 26.16 -6.47
CA ASP A 251 -20.17 25.12 -7.39
C ASP A 251 -18.89 24.41 -6.85
N LYS A 252 -19.10 23.59 -5.84
CA LYS A 252 -18.04 22.81 -5.21
C LYS A 252 -17.42 21.77 -6.16
N ASP A 253 -18.21 21.23 -7.06
CA ASP A 253 -17.78 20.19 -8.00
C ASP A 253 -16.80 20.73 -9.04
N SER A 254 -17.06 21.93 -9.56
CA SER A 254 -16.13 22.62 -10.46
C SER A 254 -14.81 22.97 -9.75
N VAL A 255 -14.88 23.39 -8.49
CA VAL A 255 -13.67 23.64 -7.69
C VAL A 255 -12.88 22.37 -7.46
N ALA A 256 -13.54 21.27 -7.09
CA ALA A 256 -12.90 19.98 -6.87
C ALA A 256 -12.20 19.47 -8.15
N LYS A 257 -12.85 19.61 -9.29
CA LYS A 257 -12.29 19.20 -10.59
C LYS A 257 -11.05 20.03 -10.96
N GLU A 258 -11.07 21.36 -10.77
CA GLU A 258 -9.89 22.19 -11.00
C GLU A 258 -8.74 21.84 -10.06
N LEU A 259 -9.03 21.54 -8.78
CA LEU A 259 -8.04 21.07 -7.81
C LEU A 259 -7.40 19.76 -8.27
N GLU A 260 -8.20 18.81 -8.75
CA GLU A 260 -7.75 17.54 -9.27
C GLU A 260 -6.83 17.72 -10.50
N GLU A 261 -7.27 18.47 -11.51
CA GLU A 261 -6.53 18.71 -12.74
C GLU A 261 -5.16 19.35 -12.48
N ARG A 262 -5.13 20.41 -11.64
CA ARG A 262 -3.89 21.10 -11.30
C ARG A 262 -2.94 20.23 -10.49
N LEU A 263 -3.48 19.50 -9.50
CA LEU A 263 -2.66 18.58 -8.70
C LEU A 263 -2.13 17.42 -9.54
N ALA A 264 -2.95 16.81 -10.39
CA ALA A 264 -2.56 15.73 -11.29
C ALA A 264 -1.40 16.14 -12.22
N SER A 265 -1.47 17.36 -12.79
CA SER A 265 -0.39 17.89 -13.64
C SER A 265 0.95 17.96 -12.89
N ARG A 266 0.95 18.38 -11.62
CA ARG A 266 2.17 18.47 -10.81
C ARG A 266 2.68 17.11 -10.36
N MET A 267 1.77 16.19 -10.03
CA MET A 267 2.12 14.87 -9.49
C MET A 267 2.65 13.89 -10.53
N THR A 268 2.33 14.10 -11.80
CA THR A 268 2.83 13.28 -12.92
C THR A 268 4.36 13.24 -12.97
N GLU A 269 5.02 14.34 -12.62
CA GLU A 269 6.48 14.41 -12.58
C GLU A 269 7.09 13.42 -11.57
N PHE A 270 6.38 13.13 -10.47
CA PHE A 270 6.80 12.23 -9.40
C PHE A 270 6.30 10.80 -9.57
N GLY A 271 5.64 10.49 -10.69
CA GLY A 271 5.10 9.15 -10.97
C GLY A 271 3.86 8.81 -10.14
N ILE A 272 3.13 9.83 -9.68
CA ILE A 272 1.91 9.70 -8.88
C ILE A 272 0.72 10.10 -9.75
N GLU A 273 -0.28 9.24 -9.82
CA GLU A 273 -1.58 9.50 -10.47
C GLU A 273 -2.60 9.90 -9.41
N ILE A 274 -3.24 11.04 -9.60
CA ILE A 274 -4.36 11.50 -8.79
C ILE A 274 -5.63 10.92 -9.38
N LEU A 275 -6.40 10.22 -8.57
CA LEU A 275 -7.66 9.60 -8.96
C LEU A 275 -8.87 10.49 -8.64
N SER A 276 -8.77 11.24 -7.53
CA SER A 276 -9.77 12.22 -7.14
C SER A 276 -9.20 13.19 -6.12
N HIS A 277 -9.69 14.43 -6.16
CA HIS A 277 -9.42 15.44 -5.14
C HIS A 277 -10.74 16.09 -4.73
N GLY A 278 -11.31 15.67 -3.61
CA GLY A 278 -12.60 16.11 -3.12
C GLY A 278 -12.48 17.11 -1.95
N ILE A 279 -13.39 18.09 -1.91
CA ILE A 279 -13.57 18.96 -0.75
C ILE A 279 -14.48 18.22 0.23
N ARG A 280 -13.95 17.86 1.42
CA ARG A 280 -14.70 17.19 2.47
C ARG A 280 -15.54 18.19 3.27
N ASP A 281 -14.92 19.24 3.80
CA ASP A 281 -15.56 20.23 4.65
C ASP A 281 -15.05 21.63 4.35
N ILE A 282 -15.97 22.62 4.43
CA ILE A 282 -15.68 24.05 4.39
C ILE A 282 -16.13 24.63 5.73
N ILE A 283 -15.21 25.07 6.55
CA ILE A 283 -15.46 25.60 7.87
C ILE A 283 -15.26 27.12 7.82
N LEU A 284 -16.34 27.85 8.11
CA LEU A 284 -16.33 29.32 8.18
C LEU A 284 -16.13 29.76 9.63
N PRO A 285 -15.49 30.92 9.86
CA PRO A 285 -15.48 31.57 11.17
C PRO A 285 -16.90 31.86 11.68
N GLY A 286 -17.11 31.80 13.00
CA GLY A 286 -18.43 31.91 13.61
C GLY A 286 -19.19 33.19 13.17
N ASP A 287 -18.54 34.33 13.17
CA ASP A 287 -19.12 35.61 12.78
C ASP A 287 -19.62 35.62 11.32
N MET A 288 -18.85 35.02 10.41
CA MET A 288 -19.24 34.91 9.00
C MET A 288 -20.40 33.95 8.79
N LYS A 289 -20.45 32.86 9.55
CA LYS A 289 -21.57 31.91 9.53
C LYS A 289 -22.88 32.59 9.98
N GLU A 290 -22.82 33.44 11.00
CA GLU A 290 -24.00 34.21 11.48
C GLU A 290 -24.47 35.24 10.44
N ILE A 291 -23.54 35.95 9.80
CA ILE A 291 -23.87 36.92 8.74
C ILE A 291 -24.52 36.22 7.55
N LEU A 292 -23.94 35.12 7.06
CA LEU A 292 -24.50 34.35 5.96
C LEU A 292 -25.89 33.80 6.30
N ASN A 293 -26.09 33.29 7.50
CA ASN A 293 -27.39 32.79 7.95
C ASN A 293 -28.46 33.93 7.94
N LYS A 294 -28.10 35.15 8.41
CA LYS A 294 -29.00 36.30 8.37
C LYS A 294 -29.40 36.69 6.93
N VAL A 295 -28.42 36.68 6.01
CA VAL A 295 -28.67 36.99 4.59
C VAL A 295 -29.57 35.90 3.96
N ILE A 296 -29.31 34.62 4.24
CA ILE A 296 -30.13 33.50 3.73
C ILE A 296 -31.57 33.59 4.28
N LEU A 297 -31.74 33.84 5.56
CA LEU A 297 -33.05 34.03 6.18
C LEU A 297 -33.82 35.17 5.54
N ALA A 298 -33.19 36.37 5.41
CA ALA A 298 -33.81 37.52 4.76
C ALA A 298 -34.22 37.21 3.30
N LYS A 299 -33.40 36.52 2.55
CA LYS A 299 -33.68 36.12 1.19
C LYS A 299 -34.87 35.13 1.12
N LYS A 300 -34.93 34.15 2.03
CA LYS A 300 -36.02 33.18 2.14
C LYS A 300 -37.33 33.83 2.57
N GLU A 301 -37.28 34.78 3.50
CA GLU A 301 -38.44 35.60 3.90
C GLU A 301 -38.98 36.45 2.74
N ALA A 302 -38.10 37.09 1.96
CA ALA A 302 -38.49 37.86 0.78
C ALA A 302 -39.15 36.95 -0.30
N GLU A 303 -38.58 35.75 -0.57
CA GLU A 303 -39.15 34.76 -1.46
C GLU A 303 -40.54 34.29 -0.97
N ALA A 304 -40.67 33.95 0.31
CA ALA A 304 -41.92 33.54 0.90
C ALA A 304 -43.00 34.62 0.81
N ASN A 305 -42.63 35.87 1.11
CA ASN A 305 -43.53 37.04 0.95
C ASN A 305 -43.96 37.27 -0.50
N LEU A 306 -43.08 37.07 -1.46
CA LEU A 306 -43.43 37.17 -2.88
C LEU A 306 -44.43 36.10 -3.31
N ILE A 307 -44.23 34.84 -2.86
CA ILE A 307 -45.15 33.75 -3.09
C ILE A 307 -46.51 34.05 -2.45
N PHE A 308 -46.50 34.47 -1.16
CA PHE A 308 -47.71 34.81 -0.47
C PHE A 308 -48.51 35.89 -1.17
N ARG A 309 -47.87 36.98 -1.62
CA ARG A 309 -48.51 38.05 -2.38
C ARG A 309 -49.07 37.60 -3.74
N ARG A 310 -48.37 36.69 -4.42
CA ARG A 310 -48.86 36.13 -5.68
C ARG A 310 -50.13 35.30 -5.47
N GLU A 311 -50.15 34.45 -4.40
CA GLU A 311 -51.31 33.65 -4.07
C GLU A 311 -52.49 34.48 -3.61
N GLU A 312 -52.22 35.57 -2.82
CA GLU A 312 -53.26 36.52 -2.40
C GLU A 312 -53.91 37.21 -3.63
N ILE A 313 -53.10 37.68 -4.59
CA ILE A 313 -53.62 38.28 -5.81
C ILE A 313 -54.39 37.24 -6.68
N ALA A 314 -53.92 36.02 -6.76
CA ALA A 314 -54.61 34.93 -7.45
C ALA A 314 -55.97 34.60 -6.80
N ALA A 315 -56.02 34.55 -5.46
CA ALA A 315 -57.24 34.37 -4.73
C ALA A 315 -58.24 35.52 -4.91
N MET A 316 -57.75 36.78 -4.84
CA MET A 316 -58.61 37.96 -5.11
C MET A 316 -59.15 37.96 -6.55
N ARG A 317 -58.34 37.58 -7.55
CA ARG A 317 -58.83 37.45 -8.93
C ARG A 317 -59.87 36.36 -9.07
N SER A 318 -59.66 35.22 -8.42
CA SER A 318 -60.64 34.10 -8.41
C SER A 318 -61.93 34.54 -7.76
N GLN A 319 -61.87 35.27 -6.61
CA GLN A 319 -63.05 35.80 -5.92
C GLN A 319 -63.80 36.82 -6.80
N ALA A 320 -63.08 37.77 -7.46
CA ALA A 320 -63.65 38.74 -8.35
C ALA A 320 -64.35 38.10 -9.56
N ASN A 321 -63.74 37.05 -10.13
CA ASN A 321 -64.34 36.26 -11.22
C ASN A 321 -65.61 35.52 -10.74
N THR A 322 -65.57 34.92 -9.52
CA THR A 322 -66.72 34.29 -8.90
C THR A 322 -67.83 35.29 -8.65
N ALA A 323 -67.54 36.48 -8.14
CA ALA A 323 -68.53 37.55 -7.92
C ALA A 323 -69.18 37.96 -9.22
N LYS A 324 -68.42 38.16 -10.32
CA LYS A 324 -69.00 38.43 -11.64
C LYS A 324 -69.94 37.33 -12.14
N MET A 325 -69.57 36.07 -11.94
CA MET A 325 -70.39 34.92 -12.30
C MET A 325 -71.69 34.86 -11.50
N LEU A 326 -71.65 35.16 -10.23
CA LEU A 326 -72.81 35.22 -9.36
C LEU A 326 -73.73 36.39 -9.71
N GLU A 327 -73.18 37.57 -10.03
CA GLU A 327 -73.93 38.75 -10.47
C GLU A 327 -74.65 38.47 -11.79
N SER A 328 -74.05 37.72 -12.73
CA SER A 328 -74.68 37.41 -14.04
C SER A 328 -75.68 36.23 -13.94
N ASN A 329 -75.77 35.47 -12.84
CA ASN A 329 -76.63 34.30 -12.72
C ASN A 329 -77.32 34.22 -11.35
N PRO A 330 -78.61 34.77 -11.26
CA PRO A 330 -79.34 34.80 -9.99
C PRO A 330 -79.60 33.43 -9.32
N THR A 331 -79.65 32.36 -10.10
CA THR A 331 -79.80 30.99 -9.61
C THR A 331 -78.56 30.50 -8.88
N LEU A 332 -77.34 30.78 -9.43
CA LEU A 332 -76.09 30.49 -8.80
C LEU A 332 -75.86 31.31 -7.49
N MET A 333 -76.34 32.55 -7.49
CA MET A 333 -76.29 33.40 -6.28
C MET A 333 -77.10 32.78 -5.14
N LYS A 334 -78.35 32.29 -5.42
CA LYS A 334 -79.18 31.60 -4.42
C LYS A 334 -78.55 30.31 -3.91
N LEU A 335 -77.92 29.53 -4.79
CA LEU A 335 -77.22 28.29 -4.39
C LEU A 335 -76.05 28.64 -3.47
N LYS A 336 -75.26 29.68 -3.74
CA LYS A 336 -74.14 30.12 -2.93
C LYS A 336 -74.60 30.69 -1.58
N GLU A 337 -75.72 31.37 -1.53
CA GLU A 337 -76.35 31.83 -0.25
C GLU A 337 -76.74 30.64 0.63
N LEU A 338 -77.34 29.58 0.02
CA LEU A 338 -77.68 28.36 0.72
C LEU A 338 -76.46 27.61 1.25
N GLU A 339 -75.34 27.51 0.45
CA GLU A 339 -74.08 26.90 0.84
C GLU A 339 -73.44 27.63 2.02
N VAL A 340 -73.42 28.97 1.99
CA VAL A 340 -72.92 29.80 3.12
C VAL A 340 -73.78 29.61 4.36
N LEU A 341 -75.13 29.57 4.23
CA LEU A 341 -76.02 29.27 5.33
C LEU A 341 -75.81 27.88 5.93
N GLU A 342 -75.60 26.87 5.07
CA GLU A 342 -75.29 25.50 5.48
C GLU A 342 -73.97 25.45 6.27
N LYS A 343 -72.94 26.16 5.81
CA LYS A 343 -71.68 26.26 6.50
C LYS A 343 -71.77 26.95 7.85
N ILE A 344 -72.49 28.07 7.91
CA ILE A 344 -72.81 28.77 9.18
C ILE A 344 -73.60 27.90 10.14
N ALA A 345 -74.60 27.14 9.63
CA ALA A 345 -75.46 26.26 10.40
C ALA A 345 -74.66 25.03 10.93
N SER A 346 -73.62 24.58 10.22
CA SER A 346 -72.72 23.49 10.66
C SER A 346 -71.73 23.91 11.75
N GLU A 347 -71.33 25.18 11.78
CA GLU A 347 -70.36 25.71 12.75
C GLU A 347 -71.00 26.34 13.99
N THR A 348 -72.31 26.71 13.95
CA THR A 348 -73.06 27.36 15.05
C THR A 348 -74.46 26.78 15.18
N LYS A 349 -75.01 26.71 16.41
CA LYS A 349 -76.46 26.40 16.64
C LYS A 349 -77.29 27.61 16.19
N LEU A 350 -77.67 27.66 14.91
CA LEU A 350 -78.48 28.73 14.34
C LEU A 350 -79.98 28.35 14.34
N ASN A 351 -80.77 29.20 14.93
CA ASN A 351 -82.27 29.16 14.81
C ASN A 351 -82.63 30.11 13.64
N VAL A 352 -82.98 29.52 12.47
CA VAL A 352 -83.40 30.31 11.29
C VAL A 352 -84.96 30.49 11.33
N LEU A 353 -85.43 31.71 11.48
CA LEU A 353 -86.85 32.07 11.33
C LEU A 353 -87.09 32.48 9.84
N LEU A 354 -87.76 31.66 9.07
CA LEU A 354 -88.15 31.91 7.68
C LEU A 354 -89.36 32.85 7.65
N GLY A 355 -89.22 34.09 7.22
CA GLY A 355 -90.30 35.04 6.90
C GLY A 355 -90.54 35.07 5.37
N GLU A 356 -91.80 35.46 4.99
CA GLU A 356 -92.35 35.38 3.62
C GLU A 356 -91.74 36.26 2.57
N LYS A 357 -90.68 37.00 2.88
CA LYS A 357 -89.92 37.82 1.90
C LYS A 357 -88.42 37.62 1.99
N GLY A 358 -87.80 36.87 1.04
CA GLY A 358 -86.43 36.77 0.71
C GLY A 358 -85.49 36.34 1.85
N LEU A 359 -84.71 35.24 1.65
CA LEU A 359 -83.80 34.64 2.61
C LEU A 359 -82.64 35.56 3.10
N ALA A 360 -82.44 36.75 2.53
CA ALA A 360 -81.32 37.63 2.86
C ALA A 360 -81.60 38.67 3.95
N GLU A 361 -82.87 38.92 4.35
CA GLU A 361 -83.18 40.08 5.19
C GLU A 361 -83.38 39.84 6.70
N LYS A 362 -83.29 38.61 7.16
CA LYS A 362 -83.37 38.35 8.61
C LYS A 362 -82.45 37.23 9.11
N VAL A 363 -81.17 37.56 9.21
CA VAL A 363 -80.26 36.89 10.13
C VAL A 363 -80.08 37.81 11.33
N VAL A 364 -80.88 37.62 12.39
CA VAL A 364 -80.69 38.32 13.67
C VAL A 364 -79.85 37.36 14.53
N ASN A 365 -78.62 37.76 14.82
CA ASN A 365 -77.84 37.09 15.90
C ASN A 365 -78.53 37.31 17.22
N LEU A 366 -79.03 36.25 17.82
CA LEU A 366 -79.32 36.20 19.23
C LEU A 366 -78.12 35.55 19.92
N LEU A 367 -77.31 36.40 20.57
CA LEU A 367 -76.32 35.99 21.57
C LEU A 367 -77.04 35.46 22.80
#